data_902f48dba351520af318015a183fb71d
#
_entry.id   902f48dba351520af318015a183fb71d
#
_cell.length_a   1.000
_cell.length_b   1.000
_cell.length_c   1.000
_cell.angle_alpha   90.00
_cell.angle_beta   90.00
_cell.angle_gamma   90.00
#
_symmetry.space_group_name_H-M   'P 1'
#
loop_
_entity.id
_entity.type
_entity.pdbx_description
1 polymer ?
#
loop_
_entity_poly.entity_id
_entity_poly.type
_entity_poly.pdbx_seq_one_letter_code
_entity_poly.pdbx_strand_id
1 'polypeptide(L)'
;MSFGKEAIERGTEIGSTENFKFDFKRDIGRPIASDTPDHTRVNSIILSALVLNEFRKRAYVVGQEMGQADGIKDAVITVPAYFTSDQRAATKNAGRIAGFNVLRIINEPTAAAIAYAHTKNAQGNVLVFDLGGGTFDVTIMRVADHAYDILATDGNSRLGGIDFDKRLVGYIMQELEKQGVNMTNLSEKEKIQLQYKAEQIKTSLSVNDQALYEHYVNGQGYGVLITQAIFNEITLDLLKDTEIKVQSTLQASGLKWEEIDHILLVGGSTRMPMIRQMIRLMSGLEPKFDLNPDTIVAQGASILADLIVNNEVSFSEHQDGKTTETDRVVVKDVTSQGIGLLFKKNPNKNYSFVGDYYNSVVVPRNSVLPLAVTKDLFAVVDGQSKFKLRITE
;
A
#
# COMPACT_ATOMS: atom_id res chain seq x y z
N MET A 1 20.03 16.16 4.36
CA MET A 1 18.85 15.54 3.75
C MET A 1 17.74 15.64 4.78
N SER A 2 16.57 16.12 4.39
CA SER A 2 15.40 16.23 5.28
C SER A 2 14.28 15.30 4.81
N PHE A 3 13.40 14.89 5.71
CA PHE A 3 12.33 13.94 5.49
C PHE A 3 11.00 14.46 6.04
N GLY A 4 9.89 13.96 5.48
CA GLY A 4 8.55 14.30 5.95
C GLY A 4 8.25 15.78 5.82
N LYS A 5 7.61 16.36 6.84
CA LYS A 5 7.17 17.76 6.87
C LYS A 5 8.33 18.75 6.66
N GLU A 6 9.48 18.52 7.30
CA GLU A 6 10.68 19.35 7.12
C GLU A 6 11.15 19.37 5.65
N ALA A 7 11.05 18.26 4.94
CA ALA A 7 11.40 18.21 3.51
C ALA A 7 10.45 19.06 2.67
N ILE A 8 9.16 19.04 3.00
CA ILE A 8 8.14 19.84 2.30
C ILE A 8 8.40 21.33 2.52
N GLU A 9 8.61 21.73 3.77
CA GLU A 9 8.91 23.13 4.15
C GLU A 9 10.15 23.64 3.39
N ARG A 10 11.24 22.88 3.41
CA ARG A 10 12.46 23.21 2.65
C ARG A 10 12.24 23.23 1.13
N GLY A 11 11.49 22.29 0.57
CA GLY A 11 11.17 22.28 -0.86
C GLY A 11 10.40 23.52 -1.30
N THR A 12 9.50 24.02 -0.44
CA THR A 12 8.74 25.25 -0.71
C THR A 12 9.58 26.52 -0.51
N GLU A 13 10.61 26.51 0.34
CA GLU A 13 11.51 27.65 0.55
C GLU A 13 12.55 27.80 -0.58
N ILE A 14 13.21 26.69 -0.92
CA ILE A 14 14.37 26.69 -1.84
C ILE A 14 13.93 26.85 -3.32
N GLY A 15 12.68 26.52 -3.65
CA GLY A 15 12.13 26.68 -5.02
C GLY A 15 12.75 25.73 -6.06
N SER A 16 13.62 24.79 -5.65
CA SER A 16 14.23 23.77 -6.51
C SER A 16 13.58 22.42 -6.25
N THR A 17 12.94 21.86 -7.26
CA THR A 17 12.30 20.54 -7.22
C THR A 17 13.22 19.41 -7.66
N GLU A 18 14.39 19.70 -8.21
CA GLU A 18 15.31 18.67 -8.71
C GLU A 18 15.70 17.64 -7.67
N ASN A 19 15.80 18.06 -6.41
CA ASN A 19 16.16 17.21 -5.27
C ASN A 19 14.97 16.86 -4.35
N PHE A 20 13.75 17.19 -4.74
CA PHE A 20 12.54 16.89 -3.99
C PHE A 20 11.81 15.70 -4.61
N LYS A 21 11.62 14.64 -3.83
CA LYS A 21 10.94 13.42 -4.29
C LYS A 21 9.84 13.03 -3.29
N PHE A 22 8.64 12.82 -3.80
CA PHE A 22 7.50 12.33 -3.05
C PHE A 22 6.84 11.17 -3.81
N ASP A 23 5.96 10.41 -3.17
CA ASP A 23 5.20 9.30 -3.73
C ASP A 23 6.04 8.14 -4.31
N PHE A 24 7.34 8.11 -4.05
CA PHE A 24 8.26 7.15 -4.64
C PHE A 24 7.97 5.69 -4.22
N LYS A 25 7.19 5.46 -3.15
CA LYS A 25 6.72 4.12 -2.76
C LYS A 25 5.91 3.46 -3.89
N ARG A 26 5.13 4.26 -4.67
CA ARG A 26 4.33 3.77 -5.81
C ARG A 26 5.16 3.25 -6.98
N ASP A 27 6.42 3.66 -7.07
CA ASP A 27 7.33 3.28 -8.15
C ASP A 27 8.39 2.26 -7.71
N ILE A 28 8.32 1.77 -6.48
CA ILE A 28 9.24 0.73 -6.00
C ILE A 28 9.09 -0.54 -6.83
N GLY A 29 10.21 -1.17 -7.17
CA GLY A 29 10.23 -2.37 -8.04
C GLY A 29 10.14 -2.08 -9.53
N ARG A 30 9.97 -0.81 -9.95
CA ARG A 30 10.01 -0.44 -11.37
C ARG A 30 11.43 -0.22 -11.86
N PRO A 31 11.76 -0.65 -13.09
CA PRO A 31 13.02 -0.32 -13.70
C PRO A 31 13.15 1.20 -13.90
N ILE A 32 14.37 1.73 -13.75
CA ILE A 32 14.68 3.11 -14.12
C ILE A 32 14.56 3.21 -15.63
N ALA A 33 13.87 4.25 -16.12
CA ALA A 33 13.77 4.49 -17.54
C ALA A 33 15.18 4.65 -18.17
N SER A 34 15.40 4.06 -19.34
CA SER A 34 16.71 4.01 -19.99
C SER A 34 17.24 5.39 -20.41
N ASP A 35 16.33 6.34 -20.59
CA ASP A 35 16.61 7.73 -20.97
C ASP A 35 16.85 8.66 -19.77
N THR A 36 16.74 8.15 -18.54
CA THR A 36 17.01 8.92 -17.32
C THR A 36 18.52 9.24 -17.21
N PRO A 37 18.94 10.51 -17.11
CA PRO A 37 20.34 10.86 -16.93
C PRO A 37 20.97 10.23 -15.69
N ASP A 38 22.24 9.80 -15.75
CA ASP A 38 22.91 9.07 -14.66
C ASP A 38 22.90 9.81 -13.31
N HIS A 39 23.07 11.12 -13.32
CA HIS A 39 23.09 11.95 -12.11
C HIS A 39 21.70 12.13 -11.45
N THR A 40 20.60 11.74 -12.14
CA THR A 40 19.23 11.80 -11.62
C THR A 40 18.66 10.41 -11.31
N ARG A 41 19.45 9.35 -11.47
CA ARG A 41 19.04 7.95 -11.29
C ARG A 41 18.93 7.52 -9.83
N VAL A 42 18.34 8.35 -8.99
CA VAL A 42 17.94 7.92 -7.63
C VAL A 42 16.63 7.17 -7.74
N ASN A 43 16.69 5.84 -7.70
CA ASN A 43 15.50 5.00 -7.80
C ASN A 43 14.76 4.89 -6.46
N SER A 44 13.52 4.41 -6.53
CA SER A 44 12.64 4.27 -5.36
C SER A 44 13.20 3.34 -4.29
N ILE A 45 14.07 2.37 -4.64
CA ILE A 45 14.76 1.49 -3.68
C ILE A 45 15.72 2.31 -2.82
N ILE A 46 16.53 3.16 -3.43
CA ILE A 46 17.48 4.01 -2.71
C ILE A 46 16.74 5.06 -1.86
N LEU A 47 15.69 5.68 -2.39
CA LEU A 47 14.87 6.63 -1.61
C LEU A 47 14.23 5.94 -0.41
N SER A 48 13.70 4.74 -0.58
CA SER A 48 13.16 3.93 0.52
C SER A 48 14.25 3.56 1.53
N ALA A 49 15.43 3.18 1.08
CA ALA A 49 16.56 2.85 1.94
C ALA A 49 17.02 4.06 2.77
N LEU A 50 17.00 5.27 2.20
CA LEU A 50 17.34 6.50 2.93
C LEU A 50 16.35 6.79 4.05
N VAL A 51 15.04 6.63 3.80
CA VAL A 51 13.99 6.78 4.83
C VAL A 51 14.15 5.72 5.92
N LEU A 52 14.33 4.45 5.53
CA LEU A 52 14.53 3.34 6.47
C LEU A 52 15.81 3.50 7.29
N ASN A 53 16.89 4.03 6.70
CA ASN A 53 18.12 4.33 7.44
C ASN A 53 17.89 5.44 8.49
N GLU A 54 17.06 6.43 8.23
CA GLU A 54 16.67 7.42 9.22
C GLU A 54 15.89 6.77 10.39
N PHE A 55 14.97 5.87 10.10
CA PHE A 55 14.28 5.08 11.14
C PHE A 55 15.27 4.23 11.93
N ARG A 56 16.24 3.58 11.27
CA ARG A 56 17.27 2.80 11.95
C ARG A 56 18.11 3.64 12.91
N LYS A 57 18.48 4.86 12.49
CA LYS A 57 19.23 5.78 13.38
C LYS A 57 18.43 6.14 14.64
N ARG A 58 17.14 6.44 14.48
CA ARG A 58 16.26 6.73 15.61
C ARG A 58 16.06 5.51 16.51
N ALA A 59 15.84 4.34 15.92
CA ALA A 59 15.74 3.08 16.63
C ALA A 59 17.03 2.73 17.40
N TYR A 60 18.20 3.06 16.84
CA TYR A 60 19.50 2.89 17.51
C TYR A 60 19.58 3.74 18.78
N VAL A 61 19.19 5.01 18.71
CA VAL A 61 19.19 5.91 19.88
C VAL A 61 18.24 5.38 20.97
N VAL A 62 17.02 5.03 20.62
CA VAL A 62 16.04 4.46 21.55
C VAL A 62 16.56 3.14 22.16
N GLY A 63 17.15 2.26 21.33
CA GLY A 63 17.74 1.02 21.82
C GLY A 63 18.84 1.24 22.85
N GLN A 64 19.71 2.23 22.64
CA GLN A 64 20.74 2.59 23.62
C GLN A 64 20.13 3.10 24.94
N GLU A 65 19.10 3.95 24.87
CA GLU A 65 18.36 4.41 26.05
C GLU A 65 17.72 3.27 26.83
N MET A 66 17.36 2.18 26.13
CA MET A 66 16.83 0.93 26.73
C MET A 66 17.93 -0.04 27.17
N GLY A 67 19.20 0.34 27.11
CA GLY A 67 20.33 -0.49 27.55
C GLY A 67 20.83 -1.51 26.50
N GLN A 68 20.38 -1.42 25.26
CA GLN A 68 20.87 -2.24 24.16
C GLN A 68 22.07 -1.61 23.47
N ALA A 69 23.27 -2.06 23.82
CA ALA A 69 24.55 -1.48 23.34
C ALA A 69 24.67 -1.40 21.81
N ASP A 70 24.15 -2.40 21.10
CA ASP A 70 24.20 -2.52 19.63
C ASP A 70 23.01 -1.83 18.91
N GLY A 71 22.09 -1.25 19.67
CA GLY A 71 20.83 -0.70 19.15
C GLY A 71 19.91 -1.76 18.53
N ILE A 72 18.82 -1.30 17.89
CA ILE A 72 17.85 -2.17 17.22
C ILE A 72 18.30 -2.39 15.77
N LYS A 73 18.54 -3.65 15.39
CA LYS A 73 18.99 -4.04 14.04
C LYS A 73 17.96 -4.91 13.31
N ASP A 74 17.22 -5.73 14.05
CA ASP A 74 16.23 -6.64 13.48
C ASP A 74 14.93 -5.89 13.13
N ALA A 75 14.35 -6.22 11.98
CA ALA A 75 13.13 -5.59 11.54
C ALA A 75 12.23 -6.52 10.74
N VAL A 76 10.93 -6.45 11.01
CA VAL A 76 9.88 -6.86 10.08
C VAL A 76 9.46 -5.61 9.30
N ILE A 77 9.44 -5.72 7.97
CA ILE A 77 9.03 -4.60 7.09
C ILE A 77 7.71 -4.96 6.44
N THR A 78 6.76 -4.03 6.49
CA THR A 78 5.44 -4.21 5.93
C THR A 78 5.35 -3.68 4.50
N VAL A 79 4.51 -4.32 3.70
CA VAL A 79 4.18 -3.92 2.34
C VAL A 79 2.67 -4.00 2.11
N PRO A 80 2.11 -3.21 1.19
CA PRO A 80 0.74 -3.39 0.76
C PRO A 80 0.47 -4.84 0.33
N ALA A 81 -0.71 -5.36 0.64
CA ALA A 81 -1.06 -6.74 0.29
C ALA A 81 -1.00 -6.98 -1.22
N TYR A 82 -1.33 -5.95 -2.00
CA TYR A 82 -1.38 -5.99 -3.47
C TYR A 82 -0.03 -5.71 -4.16
N PHE A 83 1.08 -5.67 -3.41
CA PHE A 83 2.42 -5.55 -4.01
C PHE A 83 2.81 -6.82 -4.74
N THR A 84 3.40 -6.63 -5.94
CA THR A 84 3.99 -7.71 -6.75
C THR A 84 5.24 -8.29 -6.08
N SER A 85 5.67 -9.45 -6.56
CA SER A 85 6.91 -10.10 -6.10
C SER A 85 8.13 -9.19 -6.26
N ASP A 86 8.22 -8.42 -7.35
CA ASP A 86 9.30 -7.46 -7.58
C ASP A 86 9.27 -6.31 -6.58
N GLN A 87 8.09 -5.76 -6.26
CA GLN A 87 7.93 -4.71 -5.27
C GLN A 87 8.31 -5.18 -3.85
N ARG A 88 7.93 -6.40 -3.49
CA ARG A 88 8.31 -7.05 -2.22
C ARG A 88 9.82 -7.24 -2.13
N ALA A 89 10.45 -7.78 -3.17
CA ALA A 89 11.90 -7.96 -3.25
C ALA A 89 12.64 -6.62 -3.18
N ALA A 90 12.17 -5.61 -3.89
CA ALA A 90 12.72 -4.26 -3.87
C ALA A 90 12.63 -3.61 -2.47
N THR A 91 11.50 -3.77 -1.76
CA THR A 91 11.33 -3.29 -0.39
C THR A 91 12.27 -4.00 0.58
N LYS A 92 12.42 -5.33 0.46
CA LYS A 92 13.39 -6.11 1.26
C LYS A 92 14.81 -5.63 1.03
N ASN A 93 15.19 -5.35 -0.22
CA ASN A 93 16.49 -4.83 -0.57
C ASN A 93 16.73 -3.42 -0.01
N ALA A 94 15.72 -2.54 -0.03
CA ALA A 94 15.80 -1.22 0.59
C ALA A 94 16.09 -1.32 2.10
N GLY A 95 15.42 -2.25 2.82
CA GLY A 95 15.68 -2.52 4.23
C GLY A 95 17.12 -2.98 4.49
N ARG A 96 17.64 -3.89 3.65
CA ARG A 96 19.06 -4.37 3.75
C ARG A 96 20.06 -3.25 3.46
N ILE A 97 19.83 -2.43 2.45
CA ILE A 97 20.68 -1.27 2.11
C ILE A 97 20.66 -0.27 3.28
N ALA A 98 19.53 -0.09 3.95
CA ALA A 98 19.42 0.75 5.14
C ALA A 98 20.16 0.19 6.37
N GLY A 99 20.65 -1.05 6.32
CA GLY A 99 21.43 -1.71 7.37
C GLY A 99 20.57 -2.47 8.38
N PHE A 100 19.30 -2.77 8.09
CA PHE A 100 18.48 -3.69 8.88
C PHE A 100 18.79 -5.16 8.54
N ASN A 101 18.76 -6.01 9.56
CA ASN A 101 18.52 -7.44 9.38
C ASN A 101 17.02 -7.64 9.15
N VAL A 102 16.62 -7.80 7.90
CA VAL A 102 15.19 -7.95 7.55
C VAL A 102 14.76 -9.38 7.82
N LEU A 103 14.12 -9.58 8.98
CA LEU A 103 13.62 -10.87 9.42
C LEU A 103 12.54 -11.39 8.47
N ARG A 104 11.57 -10.52 8.13
CA ARG A 104 10.49 -10.86 7.20
C ARG A 104 9.90 -9.63 6.51
N ILE A 105 9.29 -9.87 5.35
CA ILE A 105 8.33 -8.98 4.71
C ILE A 105 6.93 -9.54 4.98
N ILE A 106 6.00 -8.71 5.46
CA ILE A 106 4.61 -9.09 5.74
C ILE A 106 3.64 -8.07 5.13
N ASN A 107 2.40 -8.49 4.87
CA ASN A 107 1.37 -7.59 4.38
C ASN A 107 0.91 -6.60 5.48
N GLU A 108 0.71 -5.33 5.13
CA GLU A 108 0.22 -4.28 6.03
C GLU A 108 -1.08 -4.68 6.75
N PRO A 109 -2.13 -5.20 6.05
CA PRO A 109 -3.36 -5.64 6.73
C PRO A 109 -3.14 -6.84 7.66
N THR A 110 -2.22 -7.75 7.34
CA THR A 110 -1.89 -8.87 8.22
C THR A 110 -1.23 -8.37 9.51
N ALA A 111 -0.30 -7.43 9.42
CA ALA A 111 0.30 -6.81 10.59
C ALA A 111 -0.75 -6.09 11.46
N ALA A 112 -1.66 -5.34 10.83
CA ALA A 112 -2.74 -4.68 11.55
C ALA A 112 -3.64 -5.66 12.32
N ALA A 113 -3.97 -6.80 11.71
CA ALA A 113 -4.78 -7.83 12.36
C ALA A 113 -4.03 -8.53 13.50
N ILE A 114 -2.73 -8.77 13.36
CA ILE A 114 -1.88 -9.30 14.45
C ILE A 114 -1.92 -8.34 15.66
N ALA A 115 -1.74 -7.03 15.43
CA ALA A 115 -1.84 -6.05 16.50
C ALA A 115 -3.21 -6.03 17.16
N TYR A 116 -4.28 -6.07 16.36
CA TYR A 116 -5.65 -6.08 16.86
C TYR A 116 -5.95 -7.31 17.67
N ALA A 117 -5.64 -8.50 17.16
CA ALA A 117 -5.88 -9.75 17.85
C ALA A 117 -5.07 -9.86 19.16
N HIS A 118 -3.79 -9.45 19.11
CA HIS A 118 -2.93 -9.45 20.30
C HIS A 118 -3.43 -8.50 21.39
N THR A 119 -3.89 -7.29 20.99
CA THR A 119 -4.31 -6.24 21.94
C THR A 119 -5.71 -6.52 22.52
N LYS A 120 -6.62 -7.07 21.71
CA LYS A 120 -8.05 -7.25 22.06
C LYS A 120 -8.42 -8.70 22.31
N ASN A 121 -7.50 -9.65 22.18
CA ASN A 121 -7.78 -11.09 22.18
C ASN A 121 -8.93 -11.44 21.22
N ALA A 122 -8.93 -10.80 20.05
CA ALA A 122 -10.00 -10.92 19.08
C ALA A 122 -9.85 -12.19 18.25
N GLN A 123 -10.98 -12.86 18.01
CA GLN A 123 -11.08 -14.04 17.13
C GLN A 123 -12.22 -13.80 16.13
N GLY A 124 -12.29 -14.64 15.11
CA GLY A 124 -13.33 -14.58 14.08
C GLY A 124 -12.83 -14.08 12.72
N ASN A 125 -13.76 -13.73 11.86
CA ASN A 125 -13.49 -13.21 10.53
C ASN A 125 -13.31 -11.68 10.58
N VAL A 126 -12.15 -11.22 10.19
CA VAL A 126 -11.75 -9.81 10.25
C VAL A 126 -11.60 -9.26 8.84
N LEU A 127 -12.31 -8.18 8.52
CA LEU A 127 -12.07 -7.38 7.33
C LEU A 127 -11.15 -6.22 7.71
N VAL A 128 -10.01 -6.11 7.04
CA VAL A 128 -9.10 -4.97 7.15
C VAL A 128 -9.24 -4.12 5.89
N PHE A 129 -9.65 -2.88 6.07
CA PHE A 129 -9.74 -1.85 5.03
C PHE A 129 -8.59 -0.87 5.26
N ASP A 130 -7.55 -0.97 4.44
CA ASP A 130 -6.36 -0.15 4.54
C ASP A 130 -6.30 0.88 3.41
N LEU A 131 -6.62 2.13 3.72
CA LEU A 131 -6.50 3.26 2.80
C LEU A 131 -5.43 4.22 3.30
N GLY A 132 -4.23 4.01 2.78
CA GLY A 132 -3.08 4.84 3.07
C GLY A 132 -2.99 6.12 2.23
N GLY A 133 -1.83 6.74 2.22
CA GLY A 133 -1.56 7.90 1.35
C GLY A 133 -1.45 7.52 -0.13
N GLY A 134 -0.89 6.35 -0.44
CA GLY A 134 -0.55 5.94 -1.80
C GLY A 134 -1.26 4.71 -2.33
N THR A 135 -1.74 3.82 -1.47
CA THR A 135 -2.31 2.53 -1.83
C THR A 135 -3.61 2.28 -1.08
N PHE A 136 -4.45 1.45 -1.65
CA PHE A 136 -5.63 0.88 -1.04
C PHE A 136 -5.55 -0.64 -1.06
N ASP A 137 -5.73 -1.27 0.08
CA ASP A 137 -5.82 -2.71 0.24
C ASP A 137 -7.05 -3.09 1.07
N VAL A 138 -7.70 -4.17 0.71
CA VAL A 138 -8.75 -4.80 1.49
C VAL A 138 -8.44 -6.28 1.63
N THR A 139 -8.44 -6.77 2.86
CA THR A 139 -8.11 -8.16 3.17
C THR A 139 -9.13 -8.73 4.14
N ILE A 140 -9.62 -9.93 3.85
CA ILE A 140 -10.44 -10.71 4.78
C ILE A 140 -9.61 -11.88 5.26
N MET A 141 -9.57 -12.05 6.58
CA MET A 141 -8.84 -13.13 7.21
C MET A 141 -9.62 -13.74 8.35
N ARG A 142 -9.30 -14.99 8.68
CA ARG A 142 -9.75 -15.67 9.88
C ARG A 142 -8.67 -15.62 10.93
N VAL A 143 -9.05 -15.20 12.13
CA VAL A 143 -8.19 -15.18 13.30
C VAL A 143 -8.76 -16.19 14.30
N ALA A 144 -8.00 -17.22 14.63
CA ALA A 144 -8.40 -18.27 15.59
C ALA A 144 -7.14 -18.84 16.27
N ASP A 145 -7.14 -18.92 17.59
CA ASP A 145 -6.13 -19.60 18.41
C ASP A 145 -4.68 -19.39 17.93
N HIS A 146 -4.27 -18.13 17.76
CA HIS A 146 -2.94 -17.73 17.25
C HIS A 146 -2.70 -18.07 15.76
N ALA A 147 -3.72 -18.44 14.99
CA ALA A 147 -3.64 -18.60 13.53
C ALA A 147 -4.24 -17.41 12.80
N TYR A 148 -3.54 -16.95 11.76
CA TYR A 148 -3.96 -15.86 10.88
C TYR A 148 -4.04 -16.41 9.46
N ASP A 149 -5.23 -16.81 9.05
CA ASP A 149 -5.49 -17.38 7.71
C ASP A 149 -6.08 -16.31 6.81
N ILE A 150 -5.32 -15.80 5.84
CA ILE A 150 -5.84 -14.88 4.83
C ILE A 150 -6.75 -15.66 3.88
N LEU A 151 -8.01 -15.23 3.78
CA LEU A 151 -9.02 -15.84 2.92
C LEU A 151 -9.05 -15.20 1.54
N ALA A 152 -9.00 -13.88 1.49
CA ALA A 152 -8.95 -13.14 0.23
C ALA A 152 -8.33 -11.75 0.44
N THR A 153 -7.72 -11.21 -0.61
CA THR A 153 -7.22 -9.85 -0.67
C THR A 153 -7.47 -9.22 -2.04
N ASP A 154 -7.75 -7.94 -2.07
CA ASP A 154 -7.82 -7.09 -3.27
C ASP A 154 -7.25 -5.72 -2.96
N GLY A 155 -7.02 -4.90 -3.98
CA GLY A 155 -6.51 -3.56 -3.76
C GLY A 155 -6.27 -2.79 -5.05
N ASN A 156 -5.74 -1.59 -4.84
CA ASN A 156 -5.29 -0.72 -5.92
C ASN A 156 -4.00 -0.02 -5.48
N SER A 157 -2.88 -0.39 -6.08
CA SER A 157 -1.55 0.17 -5.76
C SER A 157 -1.37 1.64 -6.18
N ARG A 158 -2.40 2.24 -6.78
CA ARG A 158 -2.44 3.63 -7.23
C ARG A 158 -3.66 4.40 -6.77
N LEU A 159 -4.32 3.94 -5.71
CA LEU A 159 -5.42 4.62 -5.04
C LEU A 159 -5.04 4.89 -3.59
N GLY A 160 -5.08 6.15 -3.18
CA GLY A 160 -4.77 6.56 -1.80
C GLY A 160 -5.04 8.03 -1.60
N GLY A 161 -4.78 8.55 -0.42
CA GLY A 161 -5.02 9.95 -0.03
C GLY A 161 -4.52 10.99 -1.03
N ILE A 162 -3.39 10.70 -1.68
CA ILE A 162 -2.81 11.54 -2.74
C ILE A 162 -3.76 11.73 -3.94
N ASP A 163 -4.57 10.73 -4.27
CA ASP A 163 -5.48 10.85 -5.41
C ASP A 163 -6.71 11.69 -5.04
N PHE A 164 -7.15 11.63 -3.79
CA PHE A 164 -8.14 12.55 -3.23
C PHE A 164 -7.60 14.00 -3.22
N ASP A 165 -6.34 14.21 -2.84
CA ASP A 165 -5.69 15.53 -2.90
C ASP A 165 -5.64 16.06 -4.34
N LYS A 166 -5.35 15.22 -5.33
CA LYS A 166 -5.35 15.62 -6.75
C LYS A 166 -6.74 16.07 -7.23
N ARG A 167 -7.82 15.43 -6.75
CA ARG A 167 -9.20 15.89 -7.04
C ARG A 167 -9.45 17.28 -6.46
N LEU A 168 -9.00 17.52 -5.21
CA LEU A 168 -9.09 18.84 -4.57
C LEU A 168 -8.27 19.90 -5.33
N VAL A 169 -7.03 19.58 -5.71
CA VAL A 169 -6.20 20.49 -6.52
C VAL A 169 -6.93 20.88 -7.81
N GLY A 170 -7.46 19.89 -8.54
CA GLY A 170 -8.22 20.15 -9.77
C GLY A 170 -9.43 21.04 -9.55
N TYR A 171 -10.20 20.78 -8.48
CA TYR A 171 -11.36 21.61 -8.12
C TYR A 171 -10.95 23.05 -7.75
N ILE A 172 -9.94 23.22 -6.91
CA ILE A 172 -9.43 24.54 -6.50
C ILE A 172 -8.98 25.35 -7.72
N MET A 173 -8.22 24.73 -8.63
CA MET A 173 -7.76 25.39 -9.85
C MET A 173 -8.94 25.87 -10.72
N GLN A 174 -9.94 25.00 -10.92
CA GLN A 174 -11.14 25.37 -11.70
C GLN A 174 -11.92 26.53 -11.07
N GLU A 175 -12.09 26.54 -9.76
CA GLU A 175 -12.80 27.63 -9.07
C GLU A 175 -12.02 28.95 -9.10
N LEU A 176 -10.71 28.92 -9.02
CA LEU A 176 -9.86 30.11 -9.19
C LEU A 176 -9.88 30.64 -10.62
N GLU A 177 -9.86 29.76 -11.62
CA GLU A 177 -10.00 30.14 -13.03
C GLU A 177 -11.34 30.84 -13.32
N LYS A 178 -12.45 30.39 -12.72
CA LYS A 178 -13.75 31.07 -12.78
C LYS A 178 -13.72 32.48 -12.19
N GLN A 179 -12.83 32.72 -11.21
CA GLN A 179 -12.60 34.03 -10.61
C GLN A 179 -11.59 34.90 -11.40
N GLY A 180 -11.11 34.41 -12.57
CA GLY A 180 -10.18 35.11 -13.44
C GLY A 180 -8.71 34.95 -13.10
N VAL A 181 -8.36 34.01 -12.19
CA VAL A 181 -6.97 33.71 -11.86
C VAL A 181 -6.40 32.71 -12.87
N ASN A 182 -5.24 33.05 -13.46
CA ASN A 182 -4.57 32.12 -14.39
C ASN A 182 -3.82 31.04 -13.64
N MET A 183 -4.31 29.79 -13.72
CA MET A 183 -3.71 28.62 -13.07
C MET A 183 -2.88 27.74 -14.02
N THR A 184 -2.73 28.12 -15.30
CA THR A 184 -2.06 27.27 -16.31
C THR A 184 -0.53 27.24 -16.19
N ASN A 185 0.08 28.31 -15.67
CA ASN A 185 1.53 28.48 -15.64
C ASN A 185 2.12 28.48 -14.23
N LEU A 186 1.62 27.59 -13.38
CA LEU A 186 2.16 27.44 -12.03
C LEU A 186 3.61 26.93 -12.09
N SER A 187 4.49 27.59 -11.34
CA SER A 187 5.83 27.11 -11.07
C SER A 187 5.78 25.79 -10.28
N GLU A 188 6.83 24.99 -10.30
CA GLU A 188 6.90 23.76 -9.52
C GLU A 188 6.71 24.02 -8.02
N LYS A 189 7.23 25.13 -7.50
CA LYS A 189 7.01 25.57 -6.13
C LYS A 189 5.53 25.76 -5.82
N GLU A 190 4.81 26.47 -6.66
CA GLU A 190 3.37 26.72 -6.49
C GLU A 190 2.56 25.41 -6.57
N LYS A 191 2.94 24.49 -7.45
CA LYS A 191 2.31 23.16 -7.53
C LYS A 191 2.49 22.37 -6.24
N ILE A 192 3.70 22.35 -5.68
CA ILE A 192 3.98 21.68 -4.38
C ILE A 192 3.18 22.33 -3.26
N GLN A 193 3.13 23.66 -3.21
CA GLN A 193 2.36 24.40 -2.20
C GLN A 193 0.86 24.10 -2.31
N LEU A 194 0.32 24.07 -3.53
CA LEU A 194 -1.08 23.76 -3.79
C LEU A 194 -1.42 22.33 -3.38
N GLN A 195 -0.55 21.36 -3.72
CA GLN A 195 -0.70 19.96 -3.30
C GLN A 195 -0.70 19.82 -1.79
N TYR A 196 0.24 20.47 -1.11
CA TYR A 196 0.34 20.44 0.35
C TYR A 196 -0.89 21.08 1.03
N LYS A 197 -1.37 22.22 0.47
CA LYS A 197 -2.60 22.87 0.97
C LYS A 197 -3.84 22.01 0.75
N ALA A 198 -3.93 21.30 -0.37
CA ALA A 198 -5.03 20.36 -0.63
C ALA A 198 -5.04 19.22 0.40
N GLU A 199 -3.89 18.66 0.76
CA GLU A 199 -3.77 17.67 1.82
C GLU A 199 -4.24 18.22 3.19
N GLN A 200 -3.85 19.46 3.54
CA GLN A 200 -4.31 20.12 4.77
C GLN A 200 -5.83 20.31 4.78
N ILE A 201 -6.43 20.71 3.64
CA ILE A 201 -7.87 20.86 3.49
C ILE A 201 -8.58 19.52 3.64
N LYS A 202 -8.12 18.48 2.95
CA LYS A 202 -8.65 17.11 3.10
C LYS A 202 -8.63 16.66 4.57
N THR A 203 -7.52 16.90 5.26
CA THR A 203 -7.39 16.56 6.68
C THR A 203 -8.35 17.37 7.55
N SER A 204 -8.50 18.66 7.27
CA SER A 204 -9.46 19.53 7.96
C SER A 204 -10.91 19.07 7.75
N LEU A 205 -11.28 18.67 6.53
CA LEU A 205 -12.62 18.17 6.21
C LEU A 205 -12.96 16.82 6.89
N SER A 206 -11.97 16.15 7.48
CA SER A 206 -12.24 14.95 8.29
C SER A 206 -12.85 15.27 9.66
N VAL A 207 -12.77 16.52 10.11
CA VAL A 207 -13.30 16.99 11.42
C VAL A 207 -14.18 18.23 11.33
N ASN A 208 -14.10 18.98 10.21
CA ASN A 208 -14.88 20.20 9.97
C ASN A 208 -15.76 20.01 8.74
N ASP A 209 -16.94 20.65 8.72
CA ASP A 209 -17.89 20.57 7.61
C ASP A 209 -17.41 21.33 6.36
N GLN A 210 -16.51 22.29 6.54
CA GLN A 210 -15.98 23.12 5.48
C GLN A 210 -14.55 23.61 5.78
N ALA A 211 -13.81 23.95 4.71
CA ALA A 211 -12.50 24.57 4.76
C ALA A 211 -12.36 25.62 3.66
N LEU A 212 -11.57 26.67 3.90
CA LEU A 212 -11.30 27.73 2.95
C LEU A 212 -9.87 27.59 2.42
N TYR A 213 -9.74 27.56 1.10
CA TYR A 213 -8.47 27.79 0.40
C TYR A 213 -8.33 29.24 0.04
N GLU A 214 -7.22 29.86 0.39
CA GLU A 214 -6.89 31.24 0.03
C GLU A 214 -5.70 31.28 -0.93
N HIS A 215 -5.84 32.07 -1.97
CA HIS A 215 -4.82 32.31 -3.00
C HIS A 215 -4.61 33.82 -3.20
N TYR A 216 -3.37 34.25 -3.32
CA TYR A 216 -3.03 35.66 -3.46
C TYR A 216 -2.24 35.88 -4.74
N VAL A 217 -2.70 36.83 -5.58
CA VAL A 217 -2.03 37.25 -6.82
C VAL A 217 -1.92 38.75 -6.79
N ASN A 218 -0.71 39.31 -6.89
CA ASN A 218 -0.45 40.74 -6.90
C ASN A 218 -1.12 41.53 -5.75
N GLY A 219 -1.20 40.92 -4.57
CA GLY A 219 -1.83 41.52 -3.39
C GLY A 219 -3.37 41.39 -3.31
N GLN A 220 -4.00 40.86 -4.35
CA GLN A 220 -5.44 40.51 -4.33
C GLN A 220 -5.64 39.10 -3.84
N GLY A 221 -6.55 38.90 -2.87
CA GLY A 221 -6.96 37.61 -2.34
C GLY A 221 -8.13 37.02 -3.09
N TYR A 222 -8.08 35.71 -3.30
CA TYR A 222 -9.13 34.87 -3.90
C TYR A 222 -9.41 33.70 -2.95
N GLY A 223 -10.68 33.35 -2.79
CA GLY A 223 -11.09 32.28 -1.88
C GLY A 223 -11.86 31.18 -2.58
N VAL A 224 -11.61 29.94 -2.21
CA VAL A 224 -12.41 28.78 -2.62
C VAL A 224 -12.90 28.08 -1.35
N LEU A 225 -14.21 28.10 -1.13
CA LEU A 225 -14.86 27.38 -0.04
C LEU A 225 -15.10 25.93 -0.47
N ILE A 226 -14.57 24.97 0.27
CA ILE A 226 -14.75 23.56 0.04
C ILE A 226 -15.54 22.97 1.22
N THR A 227 -16.69 22.35 0.93
CA THR A 227 -17.49 21.62 1.92
C THR A 227 -17.25 20.14 1.83
N GLN A 228 -17.59 19.36 2.87
CA GLN A 228 -17.60 17.89 2.79
C GLN A 228 -18.45 17.39 1.63
N ALA A 229 -19.59 18.02 1.33
CA ALA A 229 -20.46 17.64 0.22
C ALA A 229 -19.74 17.77 -1.14
N ILE A 230 -19.07 18.90 -1.38
CA ILE A 230 -18.26 19.13 -2.59
C ILE A 230 -17.13 18.10 -2.66
N PHE A 231 -16.41 17.88 -1.55
CA PHE A 231 -15.33 16.92 -1.50
C PHE A 231 -15.78 15.50 -1.83
N ASN A 232 -16.91 15.07 -1.26
CA ASN A 232 -17.51 13.77 -1.54
C ASN A 232 -17.92 13.63 -3.01
N GLU A 233 -18.46 14.69 -3.62
CA GLU A 233 -18.86 14.71 -5.03
C GLU A 233 -17.67 14.54 -5.97
N ILE A 234 -16.62 15.35 -5.80
CA ILE A 234 -15.44 15.33 -6.69
C ILE A 234 -14.55 14.09 -6.52
N THR A 235 -14.76 13.30 -5.46
CA THR A 235 -14.01 12.08 -5.15
C THR A 235 -14.86 10.80 -5.20
N LEU A 236 -16.11 10.90 -5.66
CA LEU A 236 -17.07 9.79 -5.66
C LEU A 236 -16.58 8.58 -6.45
N ASP A 237 -15.86 8.80 -7.55
CA ASP A 237 -15.28 7.74 -8.37
C ASP A 237 -14.21 6.94 -7.61
N LEU A 238 -13.37 7.62 -6.82
CA LEU A 238 -12.35 6.98 -5.98
C LEU A 238 -13.01 6.16 -4.85
N LEU A 239 -14.05 6.69 -4.24
CA LEU A 239 -14.82 5.99 -3.22
C LEU A 239 -15.47 4.72 -3.79
N LYS A 240 -16.08 4.81 -4.97
CA LYS A 240 -16.69 3.66 -5.65
C LYS A 240 -15.68 2.57 -6.02
N ASP A 241 -14.45 2.93 -6.40
CA ASP A 241 -13.40 1.94 -6.65
C ASP A 241 -13.09 1.14 -5.37
N THR A 242 -13.01 1.81 -4.21
CA THR A 242 -12.83 1.09 -2.93
C THR A 242 -14.01 0.18 -2.60
N GLU A 243 -15.25 0.63 -2.84
CA GLU A 243 -16.47 -0.16 -2.63
C GLU A 243 -16.45 -1.45 -3.47
N ILE A 244 -16.15 -1.34 -4.77
CA ILE A 244 -16.06 -2.48 -5.69
C ILE A 244 -15.03 -3.49 -5.20
N LYS A 245 -13.86 -3.02 -4.73
CA LYS A 245 -12.81 -3.89 -4.20
C LYS A 245 -13.24 -4.62 -2.92
N VAL A 246 -13.94 -3.95 -2.02
CA VAL A 246 -14.50 -4.57 -0.81
C VAL A 246 -15.49 -5.68 -1.17
N GLN A 247 -16.42 -5.41 -2.10
CA GLN A 247 -17.41 -6.40 -2.55
C GLN A 247 -16.73 -7.60 -3.22
N SER A 248 -15.74 -7.35 -4.09
CA SER A 248 -14.99 -8.41 -4.77
C SER A 248 -14.20 -9.28 -3.79
N THR A 249 -13.65 -8.68 -2.73
CA THR A 249 -12.91 -9.42 -1.70
C THR A 249 -13.85 -10.27 -0.84
N LEU A 250 -15.01 -9.73 -0.48
CA LEU A 250 -16.02 -10.48 0.25
C LEU A 250 -16.49 -11.69 -0.56
N GLN A 251 -16.78 -11.50 -1.84
CA GLN A 251 -17.16 -12.60 -2.73
C GLN A 251 -16.03 -13.65 -2.85
N ALA A 252 -14.78 -13.21 -3.00
CA ALA A 252 -13.63 -14.11 -3.14
C ALA A 252 -13.33 -14.90 -1.86
N SER A 253 -13.63 -14.36 -0.68
CA SER A 253 -13.49 -15.06 0.61
C SER A 253 -14.52 -16.15 0.82
N GLY A 254 -15.61 -16.17 0.04
CA GLY A 254 -16.75 -17.06 0.21
C GLY A 254 -17.65 -16.70 1.40
N LEU A 255 -17.39 -15.59 2.09
CA LEU A 255 -18.16 -15.12 3.24
C LEU A 255 -19.25 -14.13 2.83
N LYS A 256 -20.23 -13.97 3.71
CA LYS A 256 -21.24 -12.92 3.69
C LYS A 256 -20.95 -11.88 4.78
N TRP A 257 -21.62 -10.74 4.71
CA TRP A 257 -21.46 -9.67 5.71
C TRP A 257 -21.80 -10.12 7.13
N GLU A 258 -22.77 -11.00 7.29
CA GLU A 258 -23.21 -11.54 8.59
C GLU A 258 -22.17 -12.44 9.25
N GLU A 259 -21.18 -12.89 8.47
CA GLU A 259 -20.08 -13.74 8.94
C GLU A 259 -18.79 -12.93 9.22
N ILE A 260 -18.81 -11.62 9.01
CA ILE A 260 -17.71 -10.73 9.38
C ILE A 260 -17.91 -10.24 10.82
N ASP A 261 -16.99 -10.60 11.69
CA ASP A 261 -17.04 -10.26 13.12
C ASP A 261 -16.46 -8.87 13.42
N HIS A 262 -15.42 -8.49 12.68
CA HIS A 262 -14.70 -7.24 12.91
C HIS A 262 -14.33 -6.55 11.60
N ILE A 263 -14.45 -5.21 11.58
CA ILE A 263 -13.96 -4.37 10.49
C ILE A 263 -12.94 -3.39 11.07
N LEU A 264 -11.71 -3.45 10.58
CA LEU A 264 -10.62 -2.57 10.98
C LEU A 264 -10.36 -1.55 9.88
N LEU A 265 -10.36 -0.27 10.24
CA LEU A 265 -9.94 0.82 9.36
C LEU A 265 -8.49 1.18 9.66
N VAL A 266 -7.64 1.09 8.65
CA VAL A 266 -6.19 1.28 8.70
C VAL A 266 -5.80 2.36 7.70
N GLY A 267 -4.72 3.10 8.01
CA GLY A 267 -4.24 4.20 7.18
C GLY A 267 -4.96 5.53 7.43
N GLY A 268 -4.21 6.62 7.35
CA GLY A 268 -4.69 7.97 7.71
C GLY A 268 -5.88 8.43 6.87
N SER A 269 -6.01 7.97 5.62
CA SER A 269 -7.11 8.34 4.72
C SER A 269 -8.45 7.73 5.11
N THR A 270 -8.50 6.70 5.98
CA THR A 270 -9.75 6.15 6.52
C THR A 270 -10.45 7.10 7.51
N ARG A 271 -9.78 8.16 7.92
CA ARG A 271 -10.37 9.23 8.75
C ARG A 271 -11.40 10.07 8.01
N MET A 272 -11.43 10.03 6.67
CA MET A 272 -12.46 10.69 5.86
C MET A 272 -13.86 10.14 6.20
N PRO A 273 -14.84 10.99 6.61
CA PRO A 273 -16.15 10.52 7.09
C PRO A 273 -16.91 9.63 6.10
N MET A 274 -16.75 9.91 4.80
CA MET A 274 -17.42 9.14 3.74
C MET A 274 -16.97 7.67 3.69
N ILE A 275 -15.72 7.36 4.07
CA ILE A 275 -15.22 5.98 4.12
C ILE A 275 -15.96 5.18 5.19
N ARG A 276 -16.04 5.75 6.39
CA ARG A 276 -16.77 5.12 7.49
C ARG A 276 -18.25 4.91 7.16
N GLN A 277 -18.86 5.93 6.58
CA GLN A 277 -20.27 5.86 6.16
C GLN A 277 -20.50 4.79 5.11
N MET A 278 -19.63 4.70 4.09
CA MET A 278 -19.69 3.67 3.05
C MET A 278 -19.62 2.27 3.67
N ILE A 279 -18.62 1.98 4.48
CA ILE A 279 -18.44 0.67 5.12
C ILE A 279 -19.64 0.30 5.98
N ARG A 280 -20.18 1.24 6.78
CA ARG A 280 -21.36 1.03 7.60
C ARG A 280 -22.61 0.71 6.76
N LEU A 281 -22.78 1.42 5.63
CA LEU A 281 -23.92 1.18 4.74
C LEU A 281 -23.82 -0.20 4.04
N MET A 282 -22.61 -0.63 3.68
CA MET A 282 -22.38 -1.92 3.03
C MET A 282 -22.53 -3.11 3.99
N SER A 283 -22.01 -2.98 5.19
CA SER A 283 -21.88 -4.10 6.13
C SER A 283 -22.96 -4.15 7.20
N GLY A 284 -23.58 -3.03 7.51
CA GLY A 284 -24.42 -2.88 8.71
C GLY A 284 -23.65 -2.85 10.03
N LEU A 285 -22.31 -3.01 9.99
CA LEU A 285 -21.43 -3.02 11.15
C LEU A 285 -20.79 -1.66 11.38
N GLU A 286 -20.50 -1.34 12.63
CA GLU A 286 -19.69 -0.15 12.96
C GLU A 286 -18.20 -0.52 12.90
N PRO A 287 -17.40 0.11 12.03
CA PRO A 287 -15.98 -0.13 11.97
C PRO A 287 -15.27 0.22 13.28
N LYS A 288 -14.26 -0.56 13.66
CA LYS A 288 -13.49 -0.36 14.89
C LYS A 288 -12.43 0.72 14.71
N PHE A 289 -12.37 1.65 15.66
CA PHE A 289 -11.37 2.73 15.75
C PHE A 289 -10.57 2.66 17.04
N ASP A 290 -10.66 1.54 17.76
CA ASP A 290 -10.06 1.38 19.09
C ASP A 290 -8.54 1.39 19.06
N LEU A 291 -7.94 1.19 17.89
CA LEU A 291 -6.50 1.28 17.67
C LEU A 291 -6.19 2.44 16.71
N ASN A 292 -5.06 3.08 16.92
CA ASN A 292 -4.66 4.20 16.08
C ASN A 292 -4.32 3.70 14.66
N PRO A 293 -5.06 4.13 13.61
CA PRO A 293 -4.85 3.67 12.24
C PRO A 293 -3.47 4.04 11.67
N ASP A 294 -2.77 5.01 12.27
CA ASP A 294 -1.45 5.43 11.81
C ASP A 294 -0.32 4.54 12.37
N THR A 295 -0.55 3.81 13.47
CA THR A 295 0.49 3.03 14.17
C THR A 295 0.22 1.53 14.25
N ILE A 296 -1.01 1.09 14.00
CA ILE A 296 -1.41 -0.32 14.18
C ILE A 296 -0.56 -1.29 13.34
N VAL A 297 -0.20 -0.91 12.11
CA VAL A 297 0.64 -1.72 11.22
C VAL A 297 2.05 -1.89 11.80
N ALA A 298 2.64 -0.81 12.30
CA ALA A 298 3.96 -0.85 12.92
C ALA A 298 3.96 -1.65 14.23
N GLN A 299 2.90 -1.54 15.02
CA GLN A 299 2.70 -2.35 16.24
C GLN A 299 2.63 -3.85 15.90
N GLY A 300 1.86 -4.24 14.88
CA GLY A 300 1.78 -5.63 14.45
C GLY A 300 3.10 -6.16 13.89
N ALA A 301 3.83 -5.35 13.13
CA ALA A 301 5.16 -5.70 12.66
C ALA A 301 6.15 -5.91 13.83
N SER A 302 6.06 -5.10 14.89
CA SER A 302 6.89 -5.23 16.09
C SER A 302 6.54 -6.51 16.87
N ILE A 303 5.26 -6.80 17.08
CA ILE A 303 4.80 -8.05 17.72
C ILE A 303 5.30 -9.26 16.92
N LEU A 304 5.17 -9.24 15.60
CA LEU A 304 5.66 -10.33 14.77
C LEU A 304 7.18 -10.49 14.84
N ALA A 305 7.93 -9.38 14.90
CA ALA A 305 9.38 -9.45 15.05
C ALA A 305 9.78 -10.15 16.36
N ASP A 306 9.12 -9.83 17.45
CA ASP A 306 9.31 -10.47 18.76
C ASP A 306 9.00 -11.97 18.70
N LEU A 307 7.86 -12.36 18.14
CA LEU A 307 7.46 -13.74 17.94
C LEU A 307 8.47 -14.53 17.07
N ILE A 308 9.06 -13.90 16.05
CA ILE A 308 10.09 -14.53 15.20
C ILE A 308 11.36 -14.77 16.00
N VAL A 309 11.83 -13.79 16.74
CA VAL A 309 13.07 -13.88 17.52
C VAL A 309 12.94 -14.94 18.60
N ASN A 310 11.78 -15.06 19.23
CA ASN A 310 11.50 -16.05 20.28
C ASN A 310 11.14 -17.44 19.74
N ASN A 311 11.13 -17.65 18.41
CA ASN A 311 10.67 -18.87 17.75
C ASN A 311 9.21 -19.27 18.08
N GLU A 312 8.36 -18.29 18.35
CA GLU A 312 6.94 -18.46 18.70
C GLU A 312 6.01 -18.37 17.48
N VAL A 313 6.56 -18.18 16.26
CA VAL A 313 5.80 -18.13 15.02
C VAL A 313 6.26 -19.18 14.04
N SER A 314 5.31 -19.81 13.36
CA SER A 314 5.55 -20.63 12.18
C SER A 314 4.84 -20.01 10.98
N PHE A 315 5.54 -20.03 9.85
CA PHE A 315 4.94 -19.70 8.56
C PHE A 315 4.71 -21.01 7.83
N SER A 316 3.64 -21.11 7.05
CA SER A 316 3.38 -22.29 6.23
C SER A 316 4.43 -22.37 5.10
N GLU A 317 5.64 -22.77 5.45
CA GLU A 317 6.66 -23.20 4.51
C GLU A 317 6.59 -24.74 4.44
N HIS A 318 6.73 -25.30 3.24
CA HIS A 318 6.76 -26.75 3.06
C HIS A 318 7.85 -27.35 3.96
N GLN A 319 7.47 -27.89 5.11
CA GLN A 319 8.27 -28.85 5.83
C GLN A 319 7.51 -30.17 5.80
N ASP A 320 8.22 -31.18 5.33
CA ASP A 320 7.73 -32.56 5.24
C ASP A 320 6.95 -32.98 6.50
N GLY A 321 5.62 -33.03 6.38
CA GLY A 321 4.68 -33.94 7.06
C GLY A 321 4.77 -34.16 8.58
N LYS A 322 5.45 -33.32 9.37
CA LYS A 322 5.46 -33.43 10.85
C LYS A 322 5.09 -32.09 11.47
N THR A 323 3.80 -31.86 11.62
CA THR A 323 3.28 -30.89 12.57
C THR A 323 3.52 -31.39 13.98
N THR A 324 4.56 -30.91 14.64
CA THR A 324 4.60 -30.90 16.09
C THR A 324 3.65 -29.81 16.56
N GLU A 325 2.60 -30.20 17.28
CA GLU A 325 1.74 -29.27 18.04
C GLU A 325 2.64 -28.45 18.99
N THR A 326 2.85 -27.21 18.65
CA THR A 326 3.47 -26.23 19.53
C THR A 326 2.57 -24.99 19.45
N ASP A 327 2.40 -24.28 20.57
CA ASP A 327 1.68 -23.02 20.76
C ASP A 327 2.27 -21.86 19.89
N ARG A 328 2.53 -22.12 18.63
CA ARG A 328 3.14 -21.16 17.70
C ARG A 328 2.09 -20.43 16.90
N VAL A 329 2.27 -19.13 16.78
CA VAL A 329 1.49 -18.29 15.85
C VAL A 329 1.70 -18.80 14.42
N VAL A 330 0.62 -19.07 13.71
CA VAL A 330 0.65 -19.53 12.30
C VAL A 330 0.11 -18.43 11.40
N VAL A 331 0.88 -18.04 10.39
CA VAL A 331 0.44 -17.07 9.36
C VAL A 331 0.41 -17.78 8.02
N LYS A 332 -0.80 -17.88 7.43
CA LYS A 332 -0.99 -18.37 6.05
C LYS A 332 -1.41 -17.23 5.17
N ASP A 333 -0.70 -17.07 4.07
CA ASP A 333 -0.91 -16.00 3.09
C ASP A 333 -1.53 -16.55 1.79
N VAL A 334 -2.00 -15.64 0.93
CA VAL A 334 -2.51 -15.96 -0.41
C VAL A 334 -1.79 -15.13 -1.47
N THR A 335 -1.85 -15.58 -2.72
CA THR A 335 -1.34 -14.78 -3.85
C THR A 335 -2.20 -13.53 -4.05
N SER A 336 -1.60 -12.36 -4.04
CA SER A 336 -2.30 -11.10 -4.32
C SER A 336 -2.63 -10.92 -5.80
N GLN A 337 -1.81 -11.49 -6.66
CA GLN A 337 -1.96 -11.47 -8.11
C GLN A 337 -2.08 -12.90 -8.65
N GLY A 338 -2.72 -13.05 -9.81
CA GLY A 338 -2.66 -14.31 -10.55
C GLY A 338 -1.34 -14.42 -11.31
N ILE A 339 -0.72 -15.60 -11.30
CA ILE A 339 0.50 -15.87 -12.05
C ILE A 339 0.13 -16.63 -13.32
N GLY A 340 0.60 -16.18 -14.47
CA GLY A 340 0.30 -16.78 -15.75
C GLY A 340 1.50 -16.92 -16.66
N LEU A 341 1.27 -17.60 -17.77
CA LEU A 341 2.21 -17.76 -18.87
C LEU A 341 1.66 -17.06 -20.11
N LEU A 342 2.49 -16.24 -20.73
CA LEU A 342 2.13 -15.48 -21.93
C LEU A 342 2.48 -16.30 -23.18
N PHE A 343 1.47 -16.62 -23.95
CA PHE A 343 1.60 -17.37 -25.21
C PHE A 343 1.23 -16.49 -26.41
N LYS A 344 1.91 -16.72 -27.54
CA LYS A 344 1.49 -16.14 -28.84
C LYS A 344 0.20 -16.77 -29.34
N LYS A 345 -0.74 -15.95 -29.81
CA LYS A 345 -1.98 -16.43 -30.42
C LYS A 345 -1.74 -17.25 -31.71
N ASN A 346 -0.70 -16.88 -32.46
CA ASN A 346 -0.28 -17.63 -33.66
C ASN A 346 1.27 -17.69 -33.67
N PRO A 347 1.87 -18.88 -33.51
CA PRO A 347 3.33 -19.03 -33.43
C PRO A 347 4.06 -18.64 -34.73
N ASN A 348 3.37 -18.66 -35.87
CA ASN A 348 3.95 -18.42 -37.20
C ASN A 348 3.99 -16.95 -37.63
N LYS A 349 3.45 -16.02 -36.82
CA LYS A 349 3.49 -14.59 -37.12
C LYS A 349 4.53 -13.88 -36.25
N ASN A 350 5.21 -12.90 -36.83
CA ASN A 350 6.01 -11.95 -36.07
C ASN A 350 5.08 -10.90 -35.46
N TYR A 351 4.96 -10.94 -34.14
CA TYR A 351 4.09 -10.05 -33.40
C TYR A 351 4.88 -8.98 -32.65
N SER A 352 4.42 -7.74 -32.70
CA SER A 352 4.99 -6.60 -32.00
C SER A 352 4.04 -5.98 -30.96
N PHE A 353 2.75 -6.37 -30.95
CA PHE A 353 1.74 -5.79 -30.09
C PHE A 353 1.28 -6.73 -28.98
N VAL A 354 0.91 -6.17 -27.82
CA VAL A 354 0.41 -6.92 -26.64
C VAL A 354 -0.85 -7.73 -26.99
N GLY A 355 -1.69 -7.25 -27.88
CA GLY A 355 -2.92 -7.93 -28.33
C GLY A 355 -2.70 -9.26 -29.06
N ASP A 356 -1.46 -9.55 -29.47
CA ASP A 356 -1.09 -10.79 -30.19
C ASP A 356 -0.77 -11.96 -29.26
N TYR A 357 -0.85 -11.75 -27.97
CA TYR A 357 -0.60 -12.75 -26.94
C TYR A 357 -1.88 -13.03 -26.14
N TYR A 358 -1.94 -14.18 -25.51
CA TYR A 358 -2.91 -14.49 -24.47
C TYR A 358 -2.17 -14.95 -23.21
N ASN A 359 -2.73 -14.60 -22.04
CA ASN A 359 -2.22 -15.03 -20.75
C ASN A 359 -2.99 -16.28 -20.29
N SER A 360 -2.26 -17.37 -20.08
CA SER A 360 -2.82 -18.57 -19.44
C SER A 360 -2.52 -18.54 -17.97
N VAL A 361 -3.52 -18.23 -17.16
CA VAL A 361 -3.38 -18.20 -15.70
C VAL A 361 -3.06 -19.63 -15.23
N VAL A 362 -1.95 -19.76 -14.50
CA VAL A 362 -1.46 -21.03 -13.91
C VAL A 362 -1.76 -21.06 -12.43
N VAL A 363 -1.55 -19.94 -11.73
CA VAL A 363 -1.91 -19.76 -10.33
C VAL A 363 -2.99 -18.68 -10.28
N PRO A 364 -4.22 -19.01 -9.91
CA PRO A 364 -5.25 -18.01 -9.69
C PRO A 364 -4.88 -17.06 -8.55
N ARG A 365 -5.41 -15.84 -8.58
CA ARG A 365 -5.39 -14.91 -7.47
C ARG A 365 -6.07 -15.55 -6.24
N ASN A 366 -5.66 -15.15 -5.04
CA ASN A 366 -6.13 -15.68 -3.76
C ASN A 366 -5.88 -17.20 -3.59
N SER A 367 -4.89 -17.76 -4.28
CA SER A 367 -4.41 -19.12 -4.03
C SER A 367 -3.59 -19.17 -2.75
N VAL A 368 -3.88 -20.13 -1.88
CA VAL A 368 -3.19 -20.30 -0.58
C VAL A 368 -1.71 -20.64 -0.80
N LEU A 369 -0.84 -20.00 -0.06
CA LEU A 369 0.60 -20.22 -0.09
C LEU A 369 1.05 -21.11 1.09
N PRO A 370 2.10 -21.94 0.92
CA PRO A 370 2.87 -22.16 -0.32
C PRO A 370 2.13 -23.00 -1.34
N LEU A 371 2.39 -22.75 -2.62
CA LEU A 371 1.75 -23.46 -3.72
C LEU A 371 2.78 -23.86 -4.77
N ALA A 372 2.71 -25.11 -5.23
CA ALA A 372 3.45 -25.60 -6.38
C ALA A 372 2.46 -26.09 -7.45
N VAL A 373 2.58 -25.58 -8.67
CA VAL A 373 1.73 -25.97 -9.81
C VAL A 373 2.61 -26.42 -10.97
N THR A 374 2.29 -27.58 -11.54
CA THR A 374 2.93 -28.09 -12.74
C THR A 374 2.03 -27.84 -13.95
N LYS A 375 2.62 -27.35 -15.03
CA LYS A 375 1.94 -27.13 -16.30
C LYS A 375 2.70 -27.81 -17.42
N ASP A 376 2.05 -28.72 -18.14
CA ASP A 376 2.63 -29.36 -19.32
C ASP A 376 2.67 -28.36 -20.48
N LEU A 377 3.83 -28.27 -21.13
CA LEU A 377 4.05 -27.47 -22.32
C LEU A 377 4.48 -28.42 -23.46
N PHE A 378 3.91 -28.21 -24.64
CA PHE A 378 4.21 -29.02 -25.81
C PHE A 378 5.11 -28.25 -26.78
N ALA A 379 6.04 -28.96 -27.41
CA ALA A 379 6.82 -28.43 -28.52
C ALA A 379 5.89 -28.10 -29.71
N VAL A 380 6.13 -26.96 -30.35
CA VAL A 380 5.35 -26.49 -31.51
C VAL A 380 5.86 -27.11 -32.80
N VAL A 381 7.14 -27.54 -32.82
CA VAL A 381 7.82 -28.16 -33.96
C VAL A 381 8.68 -29.31 -33.46
N ASP A 382 8.84 -30.34 -34.31
CA ASP A 382 9.70 -31.49 -34.03
C ASP A 382 11.16 -31.02 -33.82
N GLY A 383 11.85 -31.56 -32.80
CA GLY A 383 13.21 -31.23 -32.48
C GLY A 383 13.43 -29.90 -31.74
N GLN A 384 12.38 -29.24 -31.26
CA GLN A 384 12.46 -28.05 -30.48
C GLN A 384 13.21 -28.32 -29.16
N SER A 385 14.39 -27.71 -28.97
CA SER A 385 15.26 -27.90 -27.81
C SER A 385 15.24 -26.70 -26.83
N LYS A 386 14.58 -25.58 -27.20
CA LYS A 386 14.53 -24.36 -26.37
C LYS A 386 13.12 -23.81 -26.30
N PHE A 387 12.73 -23.37 -25.11
CA PHE A 387 11.48 -22.66 -24.82
C PHE A 387 11.81 -21.30 -24.21
N LYS A 388 11.10 -20.26 -24.67
CA LYS A 388 11.13 -18.95 -24.02
C LYS A 388 9.82 -18.78 -23.25
N LEU A 389 9.88 -18.90 -21.94
CA LEU A 389 8.75 -18.64 -21.06
C LEU A 389 8.70 -17.15 -20.71
N ARG A 390 7.51 -16.56 -20.77
CA ARG A 390 7.23 -15.23 -20.25
C ARG A 390 6.20 -15.38 -19.14
N ILE A 391 6.63 -15.14 -17.93
CA ILE A 391 5.78 -15.17 -16.74
C ILE A 391 5.14 -13.79 -16.57
N THR A 392 3.87 -13.78 -16.19
CA THR A 392 3.10 -12.57 -15.88
C THR A 392 2.59 -12.66 -14.45
N GLU A 393 2.58 -11.56 -13.79
CA GLU A 393 1.96 -11.33 -12.49
C GLU A 393 1.00 -10.13 -12.57
#